data_d50d3f6e4af2fb7e54011cb0faaaba0d
#
_entry.id   d50d3f6e4af2fb7e54011cb0faaaba0d
#
_cell.length_a   1.000
_cell.length_b   1.000
_cell.length_c   1.000
_cell.angle_alpha   90.00
_cell.angle_beta   90.00
_cell.angle_gamma   90.00
#
_symmetry.space_group_name_H-M   'P 1'
#
loop_
_entity.id
_entity.type
_entity.pdbx_description
1 polymer ?
#
loop_
_entity_poly.entity_id
_entity_poly.type
_entity_poly.pdbx_seq_one_letter_code
_entity_poly.pdbx_strand_id
1 'polypeptide(L)'
;MSLSHPRVSVPTQRPASTLLQLREVGRRFMLGETPIDALHAIRFDIHAGEFLAVWGPSGSGKSTLMNLIGLIDAPTTGEIYFDGHCTGDLSDDELTAFRGKNIGFIFQGFNLMPVLSALENVMLPLHIRGVGGREARTRATAALQDVGLAKFIHSRPDKLSGGQRQRVAIARALVVEPRLVIADEPTANLDSHNSLMIIDMMREMNRARGVTFVFTTHDPRLLAHVDRKVLLQDGCIERDESTP
;
A
#
# COMPACT_ATOMS: atom_id res chain seq x y z
N MET A 1 53.51 18.27 5.35
CA MET A 1 52.53 17.41 6.05
C MET A 1 51.19 17.59 5.36
N SER A 2 50.83 16.62 4.50
CA SER A 2 49.62 16.66 3.68
C SER A 2 48.54 15.90 4.42
N LEU A 3 47.47 16.57 4.83
CA LEU A 3 46.33 15.95 5.50
C LEU A 3 45.42 15.32 4.44
N SER A 4 45.47 13.98 4.32
CA SER A 4 44.52 13.21 3.53
C SER A 4 43.18 13.14 4.23
N HIS A 5 42.13 13.70 3.61
CA HIS A 5 40.77 13.59 4.04
C HIS A 5 40.24 12.17 3.68
N PRO A 6 39.57 11.46 4.60
CA PRO A 6 38.98 10.21 4.27
C PRO A 6 37.80 10.42 3.30
N ARG A 7 37.83 9.72 2.15
CA ARG A 7 36.68 9.66 1.23
C ARG A 7 35.54 8.89 1.93
N VAL A 8 34.45 9.61 2.21
CA VAL A 8 33.19 9.00 2.60
C VAL A 8 32.68 8.22 1.39
N SER A 9 32.69 6.91 1.48
CA SER A 9 32.09 6.03 0.49
C SER A 9 30.57 6.20 0.55
N VAL A 10 30.00 6.81 -0.49
CA VAL A 10 28.57 6.81 -0.74
C VAL A 10 28.16 5.34 -0.95
N PRO A 11 27.18 4.80 -0.20
CA PRO A 11 26.74 3.42 -0.42
C PRO A 11 26.14 3.33 -1.82
N THR A 12 26.74 2.51 -2.67
CA THR A 12 26.21 2.13 -3.98
C THR A 12 24.86 1.47 -3.73
N GLN A 13 23.76 2.13 -4.07
CA GLN A 13 22.42 1.53 -4.05
C GLN A 13 22.45 0.29 -4.95
N ARG A 14 22.24 -0.87 -4.37
CA ARG A 14 21.96 -2.08 -5.14
C ARG A 14 20.73 -1.80 -5.99
N PRO A 15 20.70 -2.23 -7.27
CA PRO A 15 19.48 -2.11 -8.06
C PRO A 15 18.34 -2.75 -7.28
N ALA A 16 17.27 -2.00 -7.03
CA ALA A 16 16.11 -2.46 -6.28
C ALA A 16 15.55 -3.69 -7.00
N SER A 17 15.40 -4.81 -6.30
CA SER A 17 14.84 -6.03 -6.88
C SER A 17 13.36 -5.80 -7.21
N THR A 18 12.90 -6.32 -8.35
CA THR A 18 11.48 -6.29 -8.69
C THR A 18 10.70 -7.08 -7.65
N LEU A 19 9.79 -6.41 -6.97
CA LEU A 19 8.93 -7.01 -5.93
C LEU A 19 7.66 -7.60 -6.55
N LEU A 20 7.03 -6.85 -7.46
CA LEU A 20 5.82 -7.26 -8.14
C LEU A 20 5.92 -6.89 -9.62
N GLN A 21 5.45 -7.80 -10.49
CA GLN A 21 5.46 -7.60 -11.94
C GLN A 21 4.11 -8.00 -12.53
N LEU A 22 3.52 -7.12 -13.32
CA LEU A 22 2.35 -7.38 -14.16
C LEU A 22 2.83 -7.58 -15.62
N ARG A 23 2.45 -8.70 -16.23
CA ARG A 23 2.78 -9.04 -17.61
C ARG A 23 1.52 -9.17 -18.44
N GLU A 24 1.26 -8.21 -19.34
CA GLU A 24 0.09 -8.18 -20.23
C GLU A 24 -1.24 -8.34 -19.49
N VAL A 25 -1.34 -7.77 -18.26
CA VAL A 25 -2.48 -7.94 -17.38
C VAL A 25 -3.67 -7.15 -17.89
N GLY A 26 -4.76 -7.85 -18.19
CA GLY A 26 -6.07 -7.28 -18.50
C GLY A 26 -7.13 -7.69 -17.49
N ARG A 27 -8.10 -6.82 -17.26
CA ARG A 27 -9.25 -7.13 -16.41
C ARG A 27 -10.55 -6.74 -17.09
N ARG A 28 -11.43 -7.72 -17.27
CA ARG A 28 -12.77 -7.57 -17.84
C ARG A 28 -13.81 -7.90 -16.78
N PHE A 29 -14.84 -7.07 -16.70
CA PHE A 29 -16.03 -7.32 -15.91
C PHE A 29 -17.24 -7.50 -16.83
N MET A 30 -18.25 -8.21 -16.35
CA MET A 30 -19.55 -8.34 -17.04
C MET A 30 -20.57 -7.46 -16.32
N LEU A 31 -21.15 -6.50 -17.02
CA LEU A 31 -22.29 -5.72 -16.55
C LEU A 31 -23.55 -6.24 -17.28
N GLY A 32 -24.23 -7.22 -16.68
CA GLY A 32 -25.22 -8.03 -17.39
C GLY A 32 -24.55 -8.81 -18.51
N GLU A 33 -24.98 -8.60 -19.76
CA GLU A 33 -24.40 -9.24 -20.96
C GLU A 33 -23.28 -8.39 -21.60
N THR A 34 -23.04 -7.16 -21.12
CA THR A 34 -22.07 -6.24 -21.74
C THR A 34 -20.70 -6.41 -21.08
N PRO A 35 -19.65 -6.77 -21.83
CA PRO A 35 -18.28 -6.78 -21.30
C PRO A 35 -17.73 -5.37 -21.17
N ILE A 36 -17.08 -5.07 -20.05
CA ILE A 36 -16.36 -3.83 -19.78
C ILE A 36 -14.92 -4.17 -19.48
N ASP A 37 -14.01 -3.74 -20.35
CA ASP A 37 -12.57 -3.87 -20.12
C ASP A 37 -12.11 -2.71 -19.22
N ALA A 38 -11.76 -3.03 -17.98
CA ALA A 38 -11.30 -2.05 -17.00
C ALA A 38 -9.79 -1.81 -17.08
N LEU A 39 -9.03 -2.79 -17.56
CA LEU A 39 -7.58 -2.69 -17.79
C LEU A 39 -7.19 -3.42 -19.06
N HIS A 40 -6.25 -2.84 -19.81
CA HIS A 40 -5.80 -3.32 -21.11
C HIS A 40 -4.30 -3.62 -21.12
N ALA A 41 -3.93 -4.91 -21.14
CA ALA A 41 -2.57 -5.39 -21.33
C ALA A 41 -1.49 -4.61 -20.54
N ILE A 42 -1.73 -4.41 -19.24
CA ILE A 42 -0.84 -3.66 -18.35
C ILE A 42 0.49 -4.41 -18.21
N ARG A 43 1.59 -3.68 -18.49
CA ARG A 43 2.96 -4.07 -18.15
C ARG A 43 3.45 -3.10 -17.09
N PHE A 44 3.75 -3.61 -15.90
CA PHE A 44 4.10 -2.75 -14.78
C PHE A 44 4.97 -3.48 -13.78
N ASP A 45 6.13 -2.92 -13.49
CA ASP A 45 7.05 -3.44 -12.47
C ASP A 45 7.07 -2.52 -11.26
N ILE A 46 6.98 -3.08 -10.07
CA ILE A 46 7.12 -2.39 -8.80
C ILE A 46 8.35 -2.95 -8.11
N HIS A 47 9.28 -2.05 -7.74
CA HIS A 47 10.53 -2.46 -7.08
C HIS A 47 10.42 -2.37 -5.55
N ALA A 48 11.20 -3.20 -4.87
CA ALA A 48 11.22 -3.20 -3.41
C ALA A 48 11.69 -1.84 -2.86
N GLY A 49 10.94 -1.31 -1.88
CA GLY A 49 11.22 -0.04 -1.23
C GLY A 49 10.73 1.20 -1.99
N GLU A 50 10.07 1.05 -3.14
CA GLU A 50 9.49 2.21 -3.85
C GLU A 50 8.36 2.86 -3.05
N PHE A 51 8.24 4.18 -3.22
CA PHE A 51 7.11 4.99 -2.76
C PHE A 51 6.47 5.65 -3.97
N LEU A 52 5.43 5.01 -4.54
CA LEU A 52 4.85 5.41 -5.81
C LEU A 52 3.36 5.72 -5.70
N ALA A 53 2.90 6.65 -6.56
CA ALA A 53 1.49 6.99 -6.71
C ALA A 53 0.98 6.63 -8.10
N VAL A 54 -0.20 6.01 -8.16
CA VAL A 54 -1.02 5.85 -9.36
C VAL A 54 -2.09 6.93 -9.35
N TRP A 55 -2.13 7.75 -10.40
CA TRP A 55 -3.08 8.85 -10.50
C TRP A 55 -3.80 8.82 -11.86
N GLY A 56 -4.87 9.56 -12.00
CA GLY A 56 -5.66 9.60 -13.22
C GLY A 56 -7.12 9.95 -12.94
N PRO A 57 -7.94 10.19 -13.97
CA PRO A 57 -9.35 10.55 -13.83
C PRO A 57 -10.17 9.46 -13.13
N SER A 58 -11.36 9.81 -12.65
CA SER A 58 -12.32 8.83 -12.14
C SER A 58 -12.70 7.84 -13.24
N GLY A 59 -12.83 6.57 -12.90
CA GLY A 59 -13.14 5.51 -13.88
C GLY A 59 -11.96 5.01 -14.71
N SER A 60 -10.73 5.53 -14.53
CA SER A 60 -9.56 5.10 -15.32
C SER A 60 -9.05 3.69 -15.01
N GLY A 61 -9.61 2.98 -14.00
CA GLY A 61 -9.20 1.63 -13.62
C GLY A 61 -8.28 1.55 -12.40
N LYS A 62 -8.02 2.67 -11.67
CA LYS A 62 -7.09 2.70 -10.53
C LYS A 62 -7.41 1.66 -9.45
N SER A 63 -8.65 1.63 -8.95
CA SER A 63 -9.04 0.65 -7.92
C SER A 63 -8.97 -0.78 -8.43
N THR A 64 -9.26 -1.01 -9.71
CA THR A 64 -9.08 -2.33 -10.34
C THR A 64 -7.59 -2.72 -10.37
N LEU A 65 -6.71 -1.79 -10.74
CA LEU A 65 -5.26 -2.03 -10.72
C LEU A 65 -4.78 -2.30 -9.28
N MET A 66 -5.25 -1.53 -8.29
CA MET A 66 -4.91 -1.77 -6.87
C MET A 66 -5.36 -3.15 -6.39
N ASN A 67 -6.56 -3.60 -6.79
CA ASN A 67 -7.06 -4.92 -6.44
C ASN A 67 -6.21 -6.05 -7.04
N LEU A 68 -5.74 -5.89 -8.28
CA LEU A 68 -4.86 -6.86 -8.92
C LEU A 68 -3.46 -6.88 -8.29
N ILE A 69 -2.84 -5.71 -8.05
CA ILE A 69 -1.57 -5.58 -7.32
C ILE A 69 -1.71 -6.16 -5.89
N GLY A 70 -2.88 -5.97 -5.28
CA GLY A 70 -3.21 -6.48 -3.96
C GLY A 70 -3.56 -7.97 -3.91
N LEU A 71 -3.61 -8.64 -5.05
CA LEU A 71 -4.02 -10.04 -5.17
C LEU A 71 -5.41 -10.29 -4.57
N ILE A 72 -6.30 -9.27 -4.58
CA ILE A 72 -7.70 -9.37 -4.20
C ILE A 72 -8.51 -9.94 -5.35
N ASP A 73 -8.22 -9.43 -6.56
CA ASP A 73 -8.80 -9.91 -7.82
C ASP A 73 -7.77 -10.69 -8.63
N ALA A 74 -8.23 -11.62 -9.47
CA ALA A 74 -7.41 -12.29 -10.47
C ALA A 74 -7.49 -11.56 -11.82
N PRO A 75 -6.43 -11.53 -12.63
CA PRO A 75 -6.48 -10.98 -13.97
C PRO A 75 -7.37 -11.85 -14.88
N THR A 76 -8.01 -11.23 -15.90
CA THR A 76 -8.72 -11.97 -16.95
C THR A 76 -7.75 -12.49 -18.01
N THR A 77 -6.68 -11.73 -18.26
CA THR A 77 -5.57 -12.08 -19.16
C THR A 77 -4.26 -11.65 -18.56
N GLY A 78 -3.16 -12.27 -18.99
CA GLY A 78 -1.82 -11.98 -18.48
C GLY A 78 -1.55 -12.63 -17.13
N GLU A 79 -0.41 -12.28 -16.53
CA GLU A 79 0.11 -12.92 -15.32
C GLU A 79 0.66 -11.89 -14.35
N ILE A 80 0.54 -12.20 -13.05
CA ILE A 80 1.09 -11.40 -11.96
C ILE A 80 2.16 -12.23 -11.25
N TYR A 81 3.34 -11.65 -11.09
CA TYR A 81 4.44 -12.24 -10.38
C TYR A 81 4.72 -11.44 -9.12
N PHE A 82 4.92 -12.11 -8.00
CA PHE A 82 5.39 -11.50 -6.77
C PHE A 82 6.70 -12.19 -6.36
N ASP A 83 7.77 -11.40 -6.26
CA ASP A 83 9.11 -11.91 -5.94
C ASP A 83 9.58 -13.05 -6.90
N GLY A 84 9.23 -12.90 -8.18
CA GLY A 84 9.55 -13.86 -9.22
C GLY A 84 8.64 -15.10 -9.31
N HIS A 85 7.67 -15.27 -8.39
CA HIS A 85 6.73 -16.39 -8.38
C HIS A 85 5.40 -15.98 -9.03
N CYS A 86 4.89 -16.80 -9.96
CA CYS A 86 3.59 -16.59 -10.56
C CYS A 86 2.49 -16.78 -9.51
N THR A 87 1.66 -15.76 -9.29
CA THR A 87 0.58 -15.83 -8.30
C THR A 87 -0.61 -16.64 -8.78
N GLY A 88 -0.73 -16.85 -10.10
CA GLY A 88 -1.77 -17.67 -10.71
C GLY A 88 -1.59 -19.18 -10.45
N ASP A 89 -0.41 -19.62 -10.00
CA ASP A 89 -0.12 -21.00 -9.66
C ASP A 89 -0.59 -21.38 -8.24
N LEU A 90 -0.98 -20.39 -7.44
CA LEU A 90 -1.42 -20.56 -6.06
C LEU A 90 -2.92 -20.89 -5.99
N SER A 91 -3.30 -21.83 -5.13
CA SER A 91 -4.68 -22.03 -4.73
C SER A 91 -5.24 -20.83 -3.96
N ASP A 92 -6.56 -20.72 -3.82
CA ASP A 92 -7.22 -19.62 -3.09
C ASP A 92 -6.75 -19.51 -1.63
N ASP A 93 -6.53 -20.65 -0.97
CA ASP A 93 -6.03 -20.68 0.41
C ASP A 93 -4.58 -20.22 0.51
N GLU A 94 -3.72 -20.69 -0.41
CA GLU A 94 -2.32 -20.26 -0.49
C GLU A 94 -2.22 -18.77 -0.83
N LEU A 95 -3.01 -18.28 -1.78
CA LEU A 95 -3.06 -16.87 -2.15
C LEU A 95 -3.54 -16.00 -0.99
N THR A 96 -4.52 -16.49 -0.21
CA THR A 96 -5.02 -15.79 0.99
C THR A 96 -3.94 -15.72 2.08
N ALA A 97 -3.26 -16.82 2.34
CA ALA A 97 -2.14 -16.86 3.29
C ALA A 97 -0.97 -15.98 2.83
N PHE A 98 -0.65 -16.02 1.54
CA PHE A 98 0.40 -15.23 0.92
C PHE A 98 0.09 -13.73 1.03
N ARG A 99 -1.12 -13.31 0.66
CA ARG A 99 -1.60 -11.93 0.77
C ARG A 99 -1.52 -11.44 2.22
N GLY A 100 -2.06 -12.22 3.16
CA GLY A 100 -2.03 -11.90 4.59
C GLY A 100 -0.61 -11.73 5.15
N LYS A 101 0.40 -12.37 4.55
CA LYS A 101 1.81 -12.28 4.97
C LYS A 101 2.55 -11.09 4.35
N ASN A 102 2.27 -10.79 3.09
CA ASN A 102 3.12 -9.91 2.29
C ASN A 102 2.50 -8.54 2.01
N ILE A 103 1.18 -8.39 2.13
CA ILE A 103 0.46 -7.19 1.69
C ILE A 103 -0.35 -6.57 2.85
N GLY A 104 -0.17 -5.27 3.05
CA GLY A 104 -1.00 -4.46 3.93
C GLY A 104 -1.95 -3.59 3.12
N PHE A 105 -3.17 -3.36 3.63
CA PHE A 105 -4.18 -2.56 2.94
C PHE A 105 -4.61 -1.35 3.76
N ILE A 106 -4.68 -0.19 3.10
CA ILE A 106 -5.24 1.05 3.60
C ILE A 106 -6.36 1.46 2.65
N PHE A 107 -7.59 1.54 3.14
CA PHE A 107 -8.77 1.83 2.34
C PHE A 107 -9.24 3.27 2.52
N GLN A 108 -9.86 3.84 1.50
CA GLN A 108 -10.46 5.17 1.51
C GLN A 108 -11.43 5.38 2.70
N GLY A 109 -12.27 4.40 3.00
CA GLY A 109 -13.23 4.41 4.11
C GLY A 109 -12.66 3.99 5.46
N PHE A 110 -11.32 3.90 5.63
CA PHE A 110 -10.60 3.38 6.80
C PHE A 110 -10.87 1.89 7.08
N ASN A 111 -12.06 1.40 6.85
CA ASN A 111 -12.54 0.03 7.10
C ASN A 111 -12.16 -0.47 8.52
N LEU A 112 -12.33 0.41 9.51
CA LEU A 112 -12.16 0.05 10.91
C LEU A 112 -13.44 -0.61 11.43
N MET A 113 -13.27 -1.64 12.25
CA MET A 113 -14.38 -2.29 12.95
C MET A 113 -14.90 -1.35 14.03
N PRO A 114 -16.15 -0.84 13.94
CA PRO A 114 -16.63 0.24 14.81
C PRO A 114 -16.79 -0.17 16.27
N VAL A 115 -16.99 -1.45 16.52
CA VAL A 115 -17.15 -2.03 17.89
C VAL A 115 -15.81 -2.26 18.59
N LEU A 116 -14.70 -2.26 17.85
CA LEU A 116 -13.35 -2.48 18.35
C LEU A 116 -12.64 -1.15 18.63
N SER A 117 -11.81 -1.11 19.69
CA SER A 117 -10.88 0.00 19.93
C SER A 117 -9.80 0.11 18.84
N ALA A 118 -9.03 1.19 18.84
CA ALA A 118 -7.87 1.35 17.97
C ALA A 118 -6.88 0.19 18.10
N LEU A 119 -6.59 -0.20 19.37
CA LEU A 119 -5.70 -1.33 19.66
C LEU A 119 -6.23 -2.64 19.07
N GLU A 120 -7.49 -2.96 19.29
CA GLU A 120 -8.11 -4.19 18.80
C GLU A 120 -8.20 -4.22 17.27
N ASN A 121 -8.46 -3.07 16.61
CA ASN A 121 -8.41 -2.97 15.16
C ASN A 121 -7.01 -3.30 14.62
N VAL A 122 -5.94 -2.84 15.28
CA VAL A 122 -4.56 -3.13 14.87
C VAL A 122 -4.15 -4.55 15.23
N MET A 123 -4.69 -5.14 16.29
CA MET A 123 -4.45 -6.56 16.65
C MET A 123 -5.10 -7.54 15.67
N LEU A 124 -6.18 -7.15 15.00
CA LEU A 124 -7.00 -8.06 14.18
C LEU A 124 -6.19 -8.86 13.14
N PRO A 125 -5.36 -8.25 12.27
CA PRO A 125 -4.57 -9.02 11.30
C PRO A 125 -3.53 -9.95 11.96
N LEU A 126 -3.03 -9.62 13.14
CA LEU A 126 -2.14 -10.50 13.90
C LEU A 126 -2.87 -11.74 14.41
N HIS A 127 -4.10 -11.58 14.91
CA HIS A 127 -4.94 -12.70 15.34
C HIS A 127 -5.30 -13.62 14.17
N ILE A 128 -5.64 -13.07 13.00
CA ILE A 128 -5.88 -13.85 11.78
C ILE A 128 -4.66 -14.71 11.43
N ARG A 129 -3.44 -14.21 11.70
CA ARG A 129 -2.17 -14.94 11.50
C ARG A 129 -1.81 -15.88 12.65
N GLY A 130 -2.67 -16.04 13.65
CA GLY A 130 -2.45 -16.93 14.80
C GLY A 130 -1.48 -16.39 15.86
N VAL A 131 -1.14 -15.08 15.82
CA VAL A 131 -0.27 -14.47 16.84
C VAL A 131 -0.99 -14.40 18.17
N GLY A 132 -0.33 -14.89 19.24
CA GLY A 132 -0.89 -14.93 20.59
C GLY A 132 -1.23 -13.55 21.15
N GLY A 133 -2.28 -13.46 21.97
CA GLY A 133 -2.86 -12.20 22.42
C GLY A 133 -1.87 -11.24 23.11
N ARG A 134 -0.91 -11.74 23.90
CA ARG A 134 0.12 -10.91 24.56
C ARG A 134 1.05 -10.28 23.53
N GLU A 135 1.55 -11.06 22.59
CA GLU A 135 2.42 -10.58 21.52
C GLU A 135 1.68 -9.63 20.59
N ALA A 136 0.46 -9.99 20.16
CA ALA A 136 -0.37 -9.14 19.32
C ALA A 136 -0.61 -7.77 19.97
N ARG A 137 -0.90 -7.72 21.28
CA ARG A 137 -1.06 -6.47 22.02
C ARG A 137 0.23 -5.64 22.03
N THR A 138 1.37 -6.26 22.31
CA THR A 138 2.67 -5.55 22.33
C THR A 138 2.98 -4.94 20.97
N ARG A 139 2.87 -5.72 19.89
CA ARG A 139 3.12 -5.25 18.52
C ARG A 139 2.13 -4.16 18.09
N ALA A 140 0.85 -4.32 18.39
CA ALA A 140 -0.18 -3.33 18.06
C ALA A 140 -0.01 -2.04 18.84
N THR A 141 0.40 -2.12 20.13
CA THR A 141 0.70 -0.92 20.92
C THR A 141 1.89 -0.14 20.34
N ALA A 142 2.97 -0.83 19.97
CA ALA A 142 4.12 -0.20 19.31
C ALA A 142 3.72 0.45 17.98
N ALA A 143 2.96 -0.25 17.13
CA ALA A 143 2.49 0.30 15.85
C ALA A 143 1.63 1.56 16.03
N LEU A 144 0.79 1.63 17.06
CA LEU A 144 0.00 2.82 17.39
C LEU A 144 0.86 3.97 17.94
N GLN A 145 1.93 3.66 18.67
CA GLN A 145 2.91 4.66 19.12
C GLN A 145 3.65 5.27 17.93
N ASP A 146 4.07 4.45 16.97
CA ASP A 146 4.78 4.89 15.75
C ASP A 146 3.95 5.88 14.92
N VAL A 147 2.63 5.75 14.92
CA VAL A 147 1.71 6.70 14.24
C VAL A 147 1.22 7.84 15.15
N GLY A 148 1.79 7.99 16.36
CA GLY A 148 1.46 9.07 17.29
C GLY A 148 0.12 8.92 18.01
N LEU A 149 -0.40 7.70 18.15
CA LEU A 149 -1.71 7.41 18.78
C LEU A 149 -1.62 6.75 20.15
N ALA A 150 -0.49 6.87 20.86
CA ALA A 150 -0.28 6.26 22.18
C ALA A 150 -1.40 6.59 23.20
N LYS A 151 -1.96 7.80 23.14
CA LYS A 151 -3.04 8.25 24.04
C LYS A 151 -4.44 7.76 23.64
N PHE A 152 -4.60 7.20 22.43
CA PHE A 152 -5.88 6.85 21.84
C PHE A 152 -6.07 5.34 21.64
N ILE A 153 -5.19 4.51 22.20
CA ILE A 153 -5.17 3.05 22.00
C ILE A 153 -6.49 2.37 22.38
N HIS A 154 -7.22 2.92 23.36
CA HIS A 154 -8.50 2.39 23.82
C HIS A 154 -9.72 3.10 23.21
N SER A 155 -9.50 4.12 22.38
CA SER A 155 -10.59 4.86 21.72
C SER A 155 -11.21 4.03 20.60
N ARG A 156 -12.54 4.08 20.49
CA ARG A 156 -13.27 3.50 19.37
C ARG A 156 -13.25 4.46 18.16
N PRO A 157 -13.47 3.98 16.91
CA PRO A 157 -13.43 4.79 15.71
C PRO A 157 -14.36 6.02 15.75
N ASP A 158 -15.52 5.93 16.41
CA ASP A 158 -16.46 7.05 16.57
C ASP A 158 -15.93 8.20 17.45
N LYS A 159 -14.93 7.94 18.28
CA LYS A 159 -14.25 8.92 19.15
C LYS A 159 -12.94 9.47 18.54
N LEU A 160 -12.62 9.09 17.31
CA LEU A 160 -11.40 9.49 16.62
C LEU A 160 -11.72 10.46 15.47
N SER A 161 -10.84 11.46 15.27
CA SER A 161 -10.89 12.30 14.08
C SER A 161 -10.61 11.50 12.80
N GLY A 162 -10.91 12.06 11.61
CA GLY A 162 -10.60 11.42 10.32
C GLY A 162 -9.13 11.05 10.20
N GLY A 163 -8.22 11.99 10.51
CA GLY A 163 -6.78 11.75 10.49
C GLY A 163 -6.32 10.70 11.51
N GLN A 164 -6.94 10.66 12.70
CA GLN A 164 -6.64 9.61 13.69
C GLN A 164 -7.12 8.24 13.22
N ARG A 165 -8.32 8.14 12.62
CA ARG A 165 -8.80 6.88 12.01
C ARG A 165 -7.88 6.39 10.91
N GLN A 166 -7.39 7.30 10.07
CA GLN A 166 -6.42 6.95 9.02
C GLN A 166 -5.12 6.44 9.59
N ARG A 167 -4.60 7.06 10.65
CA ARG A 167 -3.38 6.57 11.34
C ARG A 167 -3.59 5.17 11.95
N VAL A 168 -4.77 4.87 12.49
CA VAL A 168 -5.10 3.49 12.94
C VAL A 168 -5.09 2.52 11.76
N ALA A 169 -5.66 2.89 10.60
CA ALA A 169 -5.64 2.06 9.40
C ALA A 169 -4.22 1.80 8.89
N ILE A 170 -3.34 2.82 8.94
CA ILE A 170 -1.91 2.68 8.60
C ILE A 170 -1.21 1.73 9.58
N ALA A 171 -1.39 1.92 10.89
CA ALA A 171 -0.82 1.04 11.91
C ALA A 171 -1.28 -0.41 11.71
N ARG A 172 -2.57 -0.63 11.41
CA ARG A 172 -3.14 -1.95 11.11
C ARG A 172 -2.50 -2.59 9.87
N ALA A 173 -2.27 -1.81 8.82
CA ALA A 173 -1.62 -2.32 7.61
C ALA A 173 -0.16 -2.72 7.86
N LEU A 174 0.56 -1.97 8.69
CA LEU A 174 1.99 -2.14 8.93
C LEU A 174 2.34 -3.13 10.05
N VAL A 175 1.40 -3.44 10.96
CA VAL A 175 1.67 -4.29 12.14
C VAL A 175 2.09 -5.72 11.80
N VAL A 176 1.72 -6.19 10.60
CA VAL A 176 2.10 -7.50 10.08
C VAL A 176 3.45 -7.49 9.36
N GLU A 177 4.14 -6.34 9.31
CA GLU A 177 5.43 -6.16 8.62
C GLU A 177 5.36 -6.60 7.15
N PRO A 178 4.44 -6.01 6.36
CA PRO A 178 4.26 -6.41 4.97
C PRO A 178 5.43 -5.94 4.11
N ARG A 179 5.64 -6.59 2.97
CA ARG A 179 6.60 -6.14 1.94
C ARG A 179 6.02 -5.04 1.05
N LEU A 180 4.69 -5.04 0.89
CA LEU A 180 3.94 -4.10 0.06
C LEU A 180 2.75 -3.54 0.85
N VAL A 181 2.56 -2.24 0.83
CA VAL A 181 1.33 -1.58 1.32
C VAL A 181 0.62 -0.94 0.14
N ILE A 182 -0.65 -1.28 0.01
CA ILE A 182 -1.55 -0.71 -0.99
C ILE A 182 -2.52 0.23 -0.29
N ALA A 183 -2.62 1.46 -0.79
CA ALA A 183 -3.52 2.45 -0.24
C ALA A 183 -4.42 3.03 -1.35
N ASP A 184 -5.71 2.71 -1.30
CA ASP A 184 -6.67 3.27 -2.24
C ASP A 184 -7.22 4.58 -1.68
N GLU A 185 -6.84 5.69 -2.31
CA GLU A 185 -7.17 7.07 -1.93
C GLU A 185 -7.03 7.35 -0.42
N PRO A 186 -5.84 7.16 0.18
CA PRO A 186 -5.67 7.19 1.64
C PRO A 186 -5.94 8.56 2.29
N THR A 187 -6.16 9.59 1.51
CA THR A 187 -6.35 10.97 1.97
C THR A 187 -7.69 11.59 1.55
N ALA A 188 -8.54 10.86 0.81
CA ALA A 188 -9.77 11.41 0.22
C ALA A 188 -10.77 12.00 1.25
N ASN A 189 -10.78 11.48 2.49
CA ASN A 189 -11.66 11.92 3.56
C ASN A 189 -10.98 12.88 4.56
N LEU A 190 -9.88 13.52 4.15
CA LEU A 190 -9.08 14.40 4.99
C LEU A 190 -8.98 15.80 4.38
N ASP A 191 -8.82 16.80 5.22
CA ASP A 191 -8.43 18.14 4.75
C ASP A 191 -6.98 18.15 4.23
N SER A 192 -6.62 19.20 3.52
CA SER A 192 -5.32 19.32 2.85
C SER A 192 -4.10 19.20 3.78
N HIS A 193 -4.20 19.73 5.01
CA HIS A 193 -3.12 19.69 5.99
C HIS A 193 -2.94 18.23 6.50
N ASN A 194 -4.02 17.57 6.88
CA ASN A 194 -3.98 16.19 7.33
C ASN A 194 -3.57 15.24 6.19
N SER A 195 -3.94 15.53 4.94
CA SER A 195 -3.54 14.74 3.77
C SER A 195 -2.02 14.69 3.61
N LEU A 196 -1.35 15.85 3.66
CA LEU A 196 0.11 15.92 3.58
C LEU A 196 0.78 15.20 4.75
N MET A 197 0.29 15.41 5.98
CA MET A 197 0.83 14.72 7.16
C MET A 197 0.74 13.18 7.05
N ILE A 198 -0.33 12.65 6.44
CA ILE A 198 -0.48 11.20 6.22
C ILE A 198 0.52 10.71 5.19
N ILE A 199 0.70 11.40 4.07
CA ILE A 199 1.67 11.02 3.04
C ILE A 199 3.10 11.08 3.57
N ASP A 200 3.45 12.13 4.29
CA ASP A 200 4.78 12.26 4.91
C ASP A 200 5.04 11.14 5.93
N MET A 201 4.05 10.80 6.77
CA MET A 201 4.14 9.66 7.69
C MET A 201 4.34 8.33 6.94
N MET A 202 3.59 8.07 5.86
CA MET A 202 3.78 6.87 5.04
C MET A 202 5.18 6.84 4.43
N ARG A 203 5.70 7.98 3.97
CA ARG A 203 7.05 8.11 3.42
C ARG A 203 8.15 7.88 4.47
N GLU A 204 7.97 8.41 5.68
CA GLU A 204 8.89 8.12 6.79
C GLU A 204 8.93 6.62 7.09
N MET A 205 7.77 5.95 7.13
CA MET A 205 7.68 4.50 7.35
C MET A 205 8.28 3.69 6.20
N ASN A 206 8.09 4.12 4.94
CA ASN A 206 8.76 3.54 3.78
C ASN A 206 10.28 3.56 3.98
N ARG A 207 10.85 4.74 4.29
CA ARG A 207 12.30 4.91 4.47
C ARG A 207 12.85 4.15 5.68
N ALA A 208 12.13 4.19 6.81
CA ALA A 208 12.59 3.57 8.06
C ALA A 208 12.53 2.03 8.02
N ARG A 209 11.57 1.45 7.30
CA ARG A 209 11.30 0.02 7.29
C ARG A 209 11.57 -0.68 5.95
N GLY A 210 11.86 0.08 4.89
CA GLY A 210 12.05 -0.44 3.54
C GLY A 210 10.79 -1.05 2.92
N VAL A 211 9.61 -0.73 3.45
CA VAL A 211 8.32 -1.22 2.93
C VAL A 211 7.97 -0.49 1.65
N THR A 212 7.55 -1.23 0.63
CA THR A 212 7.06 -0.65 -0.64
C THR A 212 5.66 -0.09 -0.45
N PHE A 213 5.39 1.11 -0.94
CA PHE A 213 4.06 1.72 -0.93
C PHE A 213 3.58 2.00 -2.35
N VAL A 214 2.37 1.56 -2.64
CA VAL A 214 1.61 1.93 -3.85
C VAL A 214 0.30 2.54 -3.41
N PHE A 215 0.03 3.78 -3.79
CA PHE A 215 -1.23 4.41 -3.45
C PHE A 215 -1.87 5.12 -4.64
N THR A 216 -3.20 5.22 -4.62
CA THR A 216 -3.93 6.03 -5.59
C THR A 216 -4.20 7.42 -5.04
N THR A 217 -4.22 8.40 -5.93
CA THR A 217 -4.67 9.76 -5.60
C THR A 217 -5.24 10.47 -6.82
N HIS A 218 -6.18 11.37 -6.59
CA HIS A 218 -6.62 12.36 -7.58
C HIS A 218 -6.11 13.76 -7.24
N ASP A 219 -5.39 13.95 -6.14
CA ASP A 219 -4.82 15.22 -5.71
C ASP A 219 -3.39 15.41 -6.27
N PRO A 220 -3.19 16.31 -7.26
CA PRO A 220 -1.89 16.52 -7.88
C PRO A 220 -0.83 17.06 -6.90
N ARG A 221 -1.24 17.67 -5.79
CA ARG A 221 -0.31 18.20 -4.78
C ARG A 221 0.48 17.07 -4.11
N LEU A 222 -0.13 15.89 -3.96
CA LEU A 222 0.52 14.74 -3.34
C LEU A 222 1.59 14.09 -4.23
N LEU A 223 1.49 14.32 -5.56
CA LEU A 223 2.45 13.78 -6.52
C LEU A 223 3.87 14.39 -6.39
N ALA A 224 4.01 15.52 -5.70
CA ALA A 224 5.32 16.10 -5.38
C ALA A 224 6.05 15.34 -4.25
N HIS A 225 5.34 14.47 -3.52
CA HIS A 225 5.85 13.75 -2.35
C HIS A 225 6.21 12.28 -2.65
N VAL A 226 6.18 11.85 -3.92
CA VAL A 226 6.49 10.46 -4.32
C VAL A 226 7.76 10.37 -5.14
N ASP A 227 8.38 9.18 -5.15
CA ASP A 227 9.56 8.91 -5.96
C ASP A 227 9.19 8.52 -7.40
N ARG A 228 7.98 7.99 -7.62
CA ARG A 228 7.49 7.58 -8.93
C ARG A 228 5.99 7.84 -9.04
N LYS A 229 5.55 8.37 -10.16
CA LYS A 229 4.15 8.69 -10.46
C LYS A 229 3.74 8.04 -11.77
N VAL A 230 2.64 7.32 -11.72
CA VAL A 230 2.10 6.54 -12.84
C VAL A 230 0.74 7.09 -13.21
N LEU A 231 0.59 7.61 -14.43
CA LEU A 231 -0.70 8.05 -14.97
C LEU A 231 -1.42 6.86 -15.58
N LEU A 232 -2.57 6.52 -15.00
CA LEU A 232 -3.50 5.54 -15.55
C LEU A 232 -4.69 6.28 -16.18
N GLN A 233 -4.93 6.02 -17.46
CA GLN A 233 -6.03 6.59 -18.23
C GLN A 233 -6.68 5.51 -19.10
N ASP A 234 -8.00 5.43 -19.09
CA ASP A 234 -8.79 4.50 -19.92
C ASP A 234 -8.27 3.05 -19.86
N GLY A 235 -7.89 2.59 -18.67
CA GLY A 235 -7.38 1.24 -18.44
C GLY A 235 -5.95 0.98 -18.92
N CYS A 236 -5.21 2.01 -19.36
CA CYS A 236 -3.83 1.91 -19.82
C CYS A 236 -2.88 2.78 -18.98
N ILE A 237 -1.62 2.36 -18.84
CA ILE A 237 -0.56 3.22 -18.30
C ILE A 237 -0.08 4.14 -19.42
N GLU A 238 -0.38 5.43 -19.29
CA GLU A 238 -0.02 6.47 -20.27
C GLU A 238 1.37 7.07 -19.99
N ARG A 239 1.75 7.18 -18.71
CA ARG A 239 3.03 7.72 -18.29
C ARG A 239 3.50 7.02 -17.03
N ASP A 240 4.80 6.85 -16.94
CA ASP A 240 5.51 6.27 -15.81
C ASP A 240 6.79 7.07 -15.60
N GLU A 241 6.78 7.94 -14.58
CA GLU A 241 7.83 8.94 -14.37
C GLU A 241 8.43 8.75 -12.98
N SER A 242 9.73 8.50 -12.91
CA SER A 242 10.48 8.55 -11.64
C SER A 242 10.94 9.97 -11.37
N THR A 243 10.79 10.41 -10.15
CA THR A 243 11.34 11.70 -9.69
C THR A 243 12.84 11.49 -9.40
N PRO A 244 13.74 12.34 -9.92
CA PRO A 244 15.18 12.23 -9.71
C PRO A 244 15.61 12.40 -8.25
#